data_689c016a639da588bc831586f1458423
#
_entry.id   689c016a639da588bc831586f1458423
#
_cell.length_a   1.000
_cell.length_b   1.000
_cell.length_c   1.000
_cell.angle_alpha   90.00
_cell.angle_beta   90.00
_cell.angle_gamma   90.00
#
_symmetry.space_group_name_H-M   'P 1'
#
loop_
_entity.id
_entity.type
_entity.pdbx_description
1 polymer ?
#
loop_
_entity_poly.entity_id
_entity_poly.type
_entity_poly.pdbx_seq_one_letter_code
_entity_poly.pdbx_strand_id
1 'polypeptide(L)'
;MASQDQVVFWSYGTIYIVILAAVITLVIGFCVSGKHSISVTALMSPGNIGQLSILGCTFKPDIQMDSIVIQWAKEGVAGLVHKXKGGKDHLQEQDLSFQGHTAMSADQVMGRNASLELRNVQLSDAGTYQCSVTTARGSGEAILQYRTGAFSILVVQVNNSYGDTLQCEGLHSFPCLAVHCTAYSDTGEHLPHAANTSYELNPKNVTMRVASLLHNITANAIYTCVIENSIAKAMGNIRVTDFSVTKVTNLQLVNLNAESVSSSFLACHWMLLLPLYLLSPQSL
;
A
#
# COMPACT_ATOMS: atom_id res chain seq x y z
N MET A 1 -15.87 3.31 80.02
CA MET A 1 -14.68 3.75 79.30
C MET A 1 -14.19 2.57 78.43
N ALA A 2 -14.32 2.63 77.13
CA ALA A 2 -13.70 1.62 76.30
C ALA A 2 -12.19 1.77 76.40
N SER A 3 -11.48 0.66 76.55
CA SER A 3 -10.02 0.72 76.64
C SER A 3 -9.41 1.27 75.33
N GLN A 4 -8.31 1.95 75.45
CA GLN A 4 -7.61 2.56 74.30
C GLN A 4 -7.31 1.52 73.20
N ASP A 5 -7.10 0.28 73.62
CA ASP A 5 -6.86 -0.86 72.69
C ASP A 5 -8.11 -1.22 71.86
N GLN A 6 -9.31 -1.08 72.37
CA GLN A 6 -10.55 -1.32 71.62
C GLN A 6 -10.78 -0.25 70.55
N VAL A 7 -10.48 1.02 70.83
CA VAL A 7 -10.65 2.11 69.90
C VAL A 7 -9.68 1.92 68.70
N VAL A 8 -8.41 1.53 68.97
CA VAL A 8 -7.40 1.26 67.96
C VAL A 8 -7.81 0.08 67.07
N PHE A 9 -8.33 -1.01 67.71
CA PHE A 9 -8.78 -2.19 66.95
C PHE A 9 -9.94 -1.86 66.00
N TRP A 10 -10.93 -1.10 66.46
CA TRP A 10 -12.06 -0.67 65.65
C TRP A 10 -11.58 0.27 64.47
N SER A 11 -10.63 1.15 64.75
CA SER A 11 -10.06 2.05 63.76
C SER A 11 -9.35 1.27 62.62
N TYR A 12 -8.52 0.29 62.94
CA TYR A 12 -7.85 -0.54 61.91
C TYR A 12 -8.85 -1.39 61.14
N GLY A 13 -9.89 -1.92 61.82
CA GLY A 13 -10.96 -2.68 61.17
C GLY A 13 -11.71 -1.84 60.12
N THR A 14 -12.07 -0.61 60.48
CA THR A 14 -12.78 0.27 59.53
C THR A 14 -11.88 0.67 58.33
N ILE A 15 -10.61 0.97 58.57
CA ILE A 15 -9.65 1.28 57.50
C ILE A 15 -9.52 0.09 56.55
N TYR A 16 -9.40 -1.13 57.07
CA TYR A 16 -9.29 -2.33 56.24
C TYR A 16 -10.53 -2.54 55.36
N ILE A 17 -11.73 -2.35 55.93
CA ILE A 17 -12.99 -2.48 55.17
C ILE A 17 -13.06 -1.45 54.05
N VAL A 18 -12.68 -0.20 54.32
CA VAL A 18 -12.68 0.87 53.30
C VAL A 18 -11.69 0.55 52.16
N ILE A 19 -10.49 0.10 52.50
CA ILE A 19 -9.48 -0.29 51.48
C ILE A 19 -10.01 -1.48 50.67
N LEU A 20 -10.57 -2.49 51.30
CA LEU A 20 -11.12 -3.65 50.61
C LEU A 20 -12.26 -3.25 49.66
N ALA A 21 -13.18 -2.39 50.13
CA ALA A 21 -14.27 -1.88 49.29
C ALA A 21 -13.73 -1.10 48.09
N ALA A 22 -12.70 -0.26 48.27
CA ALA A 22 -12.07 0.49 47.21
C ALA A 22 -11.40 -0.45 46.17
N VAL A 23 -10.71 -1.49 46.65
CA VAL A 23 -10.10 -2.49 45.75
C VAL A 23 -11.17 -3.25 44.97
N ILE A 24 -12.24 -3.66 45.63
CA ILE A 24 -13.36 -4.37 44.97
C ILE A 24 -14.01 -3.48 43.91
N THR A 25 -14.25 -2.20 44.20
CA THR A 25 -14.84 -1.28 43.22
C THR A 25 -13.90 -1.03 42.05
N LEU A 26 -12.59 -0.94 42.26
CA LEU A 26 -11.60 -0.83 41.18
C LEU A 26 -11.58 -2.10 40.32
N VAL A 27 -11.58 -3.29 40.95
CA VAL A 27 -11.58 -4.56 40.22
C VAL A 27 -12.86 -4.71 39.40
N ILE A 28 -14.02 -4.41 40.02
CA ILE A 28 -15.31 -4.46 39.29
C ILE A 28 -15.30 -3.43 38.14
N GLY A 29 -14.81 -2.23 38.38
CA GLY A 29 -14.69 -1.19 37.35
C GLY A 29 -13.84 -1.66 36.19
N PHE A 30 -12.71 -2.29 36.45
CA PHE A 30 -11.84 -2.86 35.42
C PHE A 30 -12.51 -4.03 34.67
N CYS A 31 -13.18 -4.92 35.38
CA CYS A 31 -13.86 -6.07 34.76
C CYS A 31 -15.08 -5.67 33.92
N VAL A 32 -15.84 -4.66 34.37
CA VAL A 32 -17.05 -4.20 33.67
C VAL A 32 -16.69 -3.26 32.50
N SER A 33 -15.55 -2.57 32.59
CA SER A 33 -15.06 -1.70 31.51
C SER A 33 -14.41 -2.48 30.35
N GLY A 34 -14.42 -3.81 30.39
CA GLY A 34 -13.85 -4.67 29.35
C GLY A 34 -14.67 -4.60 28.05
N LYS A 35 -14.44 -3.56 27.24
CA LYS A 35 -14.85 -3.59 25.85
C LYS A 35 -14.12 -4.78 25.19
N HIS A 36 -14.88 -5.73 24.69
CA HIS A 36 -14.29 -6.85 23.96
C HIS A 36 -13.49 -6.32 22.77
N SER A 37 -12.23 -6.74 22.64
CA SER A 37 -11.45 -6.41 21.49
C SER A 37 -11.91 -7.25 20.30
N ILE A 38 -12.23 -6.59 19.20
CA ILE A 38 -12.56 -7.23 17.92
C ILE A 38 -11.27 -7.41 17.13
N SER A 39 -11.04 -8.61 16.61
CA SER A 39 -9.89 -8.85 15.73
C SER A 39 -10.16 -8.19 14.38
N VAL A 40 -9.33 -7.22 14.02
CA VAL A 40 -9.34 -6.53 12.72
C VAL A 40 -8.00 -6.79 12.05
N THR A 41 -8.03 -7.09 10.75
CA THR A 41 -6.84 -7.37 9.96
C THR A 41 -6.81 -6.48 8.73
N ALA A 42 -5.69 -5.83 8.49
CA ALA A 42 -5.47 -5.03 7.29
C ALA A 42 -4.62 -5.81 6.29
N LEU A 43 -4.93 -5.65 5.01
CA LEU A 43 -4.20 -6.27 3.90
C LEU A 43 -3.60 -5.16 3.04
N MET A 44 -2.31 -5.29 2.76
CA MET A 44 -1.55 -4.31 2.01
C MET A 44 -1.49 -4.69 0.52
N SER A 45 -1.92 -3.77 -0.34
CA SER A 45 -1.73 -3.85 -1.79
C SER A 45 -1.30 -2.47 -2.27
N PRO A 46 -0.26 -2.36 -3.09
CA PRO A 46 0.17 -1.04 -3.57
C PRO A 46 -0.86 -0.45 -4.53
N GLY A 47 -1.02 0.86 -4.47
CA GLY A 47 -1.90 1.61 -5.35
C GLY A 47 -1.23 1.99 -6.65
N ASN A 48 -1.90 1.75 -7.77
CA ASN A 48 -1.44 2.16 -9.09
C ASN A 48 -2.04 3.52 -9.43
N ILE A 49 -1.20 4.53 -9.60
CA ILE A 49 -1.61 5.92 -9.84
C ILE A 49 -2.57 5.99 -11.03
N GLY A 50 -3.69 6.68 -10.84
CA GLY A 50 -4.75 6.82 -11.83
C GLY A 50 -5.75 5.68 -11.89
N GLN A 51 -5.54 4.61 -11.10
CA GLN A 51 -6.40 3.43 -11.09
C GLN A 51 -7.25 3.34 -9.82
N LEU A 52 -8.12 2.36 -9.79
CA LEU A 52 -8.85 1.97 -8.58
C LEU A 52 -7.93 1.13 -7.70
N SER A 53 -7.93 1.37 -6.40
CA SER A 53 -7.21 0.56 -5.42
C SER A 53 -8.11 0.21 -4.24
N ILE A 54 -7.81 -0.89 -3.56
CA ILE A 54 -8.56 -1.34 -2.39
C ILE A 54 -7.61 -1.44 -1.20
N LEU A 55 -7.91 -0.69 -0.14
CA LEU A 55 -7.27 -0.84 1.15
C LEU A 55 -8.02 -1.91 1.92
N GLY A 56 -7.43 -3.09 2.05
CA GLY A 56 -8.07 -4.25 2.65
C GLY A 56 -8.21 -4.11 4.16
N CYS A 57 -9.43 -4.37 4.66
CA CYS A 57 -9.71 -4.42 6.11
C CYS A 57 -10.80 -5.44 6.36
N THR A 58 -10.52 -6.46 7.16
CA THR A 58 -11.49 -7.49 7.50
C THR A 58 -11.60 -7.64 9.02
N PHE A 59 -12.74 -8.08 9.50
CA PHE A 59 -12.96 -8.23 10.94
C PHE A 59 -13.72 -9.52 11.25
N LYS A 60 -13.49 -10.05 12.46
CA LYS A 60 -14.20 -11.23 12.92
C LYS A 60 -15.46 -10.80 13.68
N PRO A 61 -16.56 -11.45 13.41
CA PRO A 61 -17.83 -10.97 13.88
C PRO A 61 -18.42 -11.79 14.99
N ASP A 62 -19.31 -11.15 15.62
CA ASP A 62 -20.56 -11.67 16.19
C ASP A 62 -21.47 -10.43 16.38
N ILE A 63 -22.05 -9.94 15.28
CA ILE A 63 -22.41 -8.52 15.24
C ILE A 63 -23.76 -8.29 14.57
N GLN A 64 -24.58 -7.52 15.26
CA GLN A 64 -25.77 -6.88 14.69
C GLN A 64 -25.33 -5.67 13.83
N MET A 65 -25.73 -5.68 12.58
CA MET A 65 -25.29 -4.71 11.57
C MET A 65 -25.73 -3.27 11.91
N ASP A 66 -26.86 -3.10 12.57
CA ASP A 66 -27.42 -1.78 12.84
C ASP A 66 -26.54 -0.91 13.75
N SER A 67 -25.64 -1.55 14.51
CA SER A 67 -24.76 -0.86 15.45
C SER A 67 -23.32 -0.73 14.97
N ILE A 68 -23.00 -1.22 13.77
CA ILE A 68 -21.62 -1.19 13.30
C ILE A 68 -21.22 0.19 12.80
N VAL A 69 -20.06 0.66 13.24
CA VAL A 69 -19.42 1.88 12.76
C VAL A 69 -18.03 1.52 12.26
N ILE A 70 -17.73 1.85 11.02
CA ILE A 70 -16.42 1.67 10.40
C ILE A 70 -15.86 3.05 10.09
N GLN A 71 -14.62 3.30 10.50
CA GLN A 71 -13.94 4.57 10.24
C GLN A 71 -12.57 4.29 9.65
N TRP A 72 -12.27 5.03 8.60
CA TRP A 72 -10.95 5.09 8.00
C TRP A 72 -10.34 6.45 8.27
N ALA A 73 -9.14 6.45 8.83
CA ALA A 73 -8.36 7.65 9.08
C ALA A 73 -7.01 7.53 8.39
N LYS A 74 -6.37 8.66 8.13
CA LYS A 74 -5.00 8.71 7.57
C LYS A 74 -4.16 9.61 8.45
N GLU A 75 -2.95 9.17 8.76
CA GLU A 75 -2.00 9.97 9.53
C GLU A 75 -1.68 11.29 8.81
N GLY A 76 -1.67 12.38 9.56
CA GLY A 76 -1.40 13.72 9.03
C GLY A 76 -2.59 14.41 8.39
N VAL A 77 -3.78 13.78 8.41
CA VAL A 77 -5.01 14.36 7.87
C VAL A 77 -5.97 14.68 9.03
N ALA A 78 -6.55 15.88 9.03
CA ALA A 78 -7.37 16.34 10.15
C ALA A 78 -8.76 15.70 10.18
N GLY A 79 -9.34 15.42 9.02
CA GLY A 79 -10.65 14.76 8.87
C GLY A 79 -10.54 13.25 8.71
N LEU A 80 -11.68 12.61 8.55
CA LEU A 80 -11.72 11.19 8.23
C LEU A 80 -11.52 10.96 6.73
N VAL A 81 -10.99 9.82 6.38
CA VAL A 81 -10.93 9.34 5.00
C VAL A 81 -12.33 8.89 4.57
N HIS A 82 -13.02 8.09 5.41
CA HIS A 82 -14.36 7.58 5.14
C HIS A 82 -14.99 7.02 6.42
N LYS A 83 -16.37 7.00 6.44
CA LYS A 83 -17.11 6.49 7.60
C LYS A 83 -18.40 5.80 7.16
N UNK A 84 -18.74 4.57 7.64
CA UNK A 84 -19.82 3.96 7.42
C UNK A 84 -20.43 3.78 8.63
N LYS A 85 -21.64 3.90 8.74
CA LYS A 85 -22.41 3.63 9.97
C LYS A 85 -23.74 2.99 9.61
N GLY A 86 -24.02 1.78 10.16
CA GLY A 86 -25.24 1.05 9.83
C GLY A 86 -25.43 0.80 8.34
N GLY A 87 -24.34 0.55 7.62
CA GLY A 87 -24.36 0.31 6.17
C GLY A 87 -24.56 1.54 5.30
N LYS A 88 -24.54 2.75 5.89
CA LYS A 88 -24.68 4.01 5.14
C LYS A 88 -23.47 4.90 5.34
N ASP A 89 -23.15 5.67 4.30
CA ASP A 89 -22.06 6.66 4.36
C ASP A 89 -22.44 7.83 5.26
N HIS A 90 -21.49 8.24 6.10
CA HIS A 90 -21.56 9.40 6.99
C HIS A 90 -20.32 10.27 6.76
N LEU A 91 -20.38 11.14 5.75
CA LEU A 91 -19.22 11.86 5.21
C LEU A 91 -19.09 13.31 5.71
N GLN A 92 -19.84 13.69 6.76
CA GLN A 92 -19.78 15.05 7.31
C GLN A 92 -18.40 15.42 7.88
N GLU A 93 -17.66 14.39 8.33
CA GLU A 93 -16.32 14.55 8.91
C GLU A 93 -15.21 14.20 7.90
N GLN A 94 -15.59 13.96 6.62
CA GLN A 94 -14.63 13.57 5.59
C GLN A 94 -13.73 14.75 5.20
N ASP A 95 -12.44 14.51 5.16
CA ASP A 95 -11.47 15.49 4.70
C ASP A 95 -11.68 15.81 3.21
N LEU A 96 -11.44 17.06 2.85
CA LEU A 96 -11.64 17.57 1.50
C LEU A 96 -10.85 16.81 0.44
N SER A 97 -9.65 16.35 0.80
CA SER A 97 -8.79 15.59 -0.13
C SER A 97 -9.37 14.22 -0.52
N PHE A 98 -10.34 13.71 0.26
CA PHE A 98 -10.96 12.41 0.00
C PHE A 98 -12.39 12.50 -0.55
N GLN A 99 -12.93 13.70 -0.71
CA GLN A 99 -14.29 13.89 -1.21
C GLN A 99 -14.43 13.41 -2.66
N GLY A 100 -15.40 12.51 -2.91
CA GLY A 100 -15.60 11.89 -4.22
C GLY A 100 -14.56 10.87 -4.62
N HIS A 101 -13.55 10.65 -3.77
CA HIS A 101 -12.36 9.84 -4.03
C HIS A 101 -12.44 8.46 -3.38
N THR A 102 -13.39 8.24 -2.45
CA THR A 102 -13.51 7.01 -1.68
C THR A 102 -14.91 6.41 -1.76
N ALA A 103 -15.00 5.09 -1.55
CA ALA A 103 -16.27 4.38 -1.43
C ALA A 103 -16.14 3.15 -0.54
N MET A 104 -17.25 2.76 0.08
CA MET A 104 -17.38 1.47 0.79
C MET A 104 -18.68 0.82 0.37
N SER A 105 -18.68 -0.52 0.26
CA SER A 105 -19.88 -1.27 -0.10
C SER A 105 -20.57 -1.81 1.14
N ALA A 106 -21.84 -1.48 1.32
CA ALA A 106 -22.67 -2.01 2.42
C ALA A 106 -22.76 -3.54 2.40
N ASP A 107 -22.85 -4.12 1.20
CA ASP A 107 -22.91 -5.58 1.05
C ASP A 107 -21.61 -6.25 1.50
N GLN A 108 -20.48 -5.63 1.24
CA GLN A 108 -19.19 -6.11 1.71
C GLN A 108 -19.10 -6.07 3.24
N VAL A 109 -19.63 -5.02 3.86
CA VAL A 109 -19.65 -4.88 5.32
C VAL A 109 -20.46 -6.02 5.96
N MET A 110 -21.59 -6.41 5.35
CA MET A 110 -22.35 -7.60 5.77
C MET A 110 -21.51 -8.88 5.68
N GLY A 111 -20.60 -8.96 4.73
CA GLY A 111 -19.64 -10.04 4.56
C GLY A 111 -18.39 -9.92 5.44
N ARG A 112 -18.36 -8.98 6.41
CA ARG A 112 -17.24 -8.76 7.35
C ARG A 112 -16.03 -8.09 6.70
N ASN A 113 -16.26 -7.39 5.62
CA ASN A 113 -15.23 -6.71 4.83
C ASN A 113 -15.45 -5.20 4.95
N ALA A 114 -14.55 -4.54 5.66
CA ALA A 114 -14.54 -3.08 5.88
C ALA A 114 -13.57 -2.38 4.93
N SER A 115 -13.22 -3.03 3.81
CA SER A 115 -12.24 -2.48 2.85
C SER A 115 -12.73 -1.18 2.23
N LEU A 116 -11.78 -0.29 1.98
CA LEU A 116 -12.00 1.02 1.39
C LEU A 116 -11.55 1.03 -0.06
N GLU A 117 -12.41 1.48 -0.96
CA GLU A 117 -12.02 1.76 -2.34
C GLU A 117 -11.45 3.19 -2.43
N LEU A 118 -10.28 3.33 -3.02
CA LEU A 118 -9.71 4.60 -3.45
C LEU A 118 -9.79 4.68 -4.97
N ARG A 119 -10.44 5.71 -5.48
CA ARG A 119 -10.62 5.93 -6.92
C ARG A 119 -9.61 6.94 -7.42
N ASN A 120 -9.06 6.69 -8.62
CA ASN A 120 -8.10 7.59 -9.25
C ASN A 120 -6.92 7.88 -8.31
N VAL A 121 -6.26 6.82 -7.84
CA VAL A 121 -5.17 6.89 -6.85
C VAL A 121 -4.15 7.96 -7.23
N GLN A 122 -3.75 8.76 -6.25
CA GLN A 122 -2.76 9.81 -6.39
C GLN A 122 -1.52 9.51 -5.57
N LEU A 123 -0.41 10.16 -5.89
CA LEU A 123 0.82 10.04 -5.11
C LEU A 123 0.60 10.48 -3.65
N SER A 124 -0.22 11.50 -3.44
CA SER A 124 -0.58 12.01 -2.11
C SER A 124 -1.35 11.00 -1.26
N ASP A 125 -1.93 9.94 -1.86
CA ASP A 125 -2.66 8.92 -1.11
C ASP A 125 -1.73 8.01 -0.31
N ALA A 126 -0.45 7.96 -0.63
CA ALA A 126 0.52 7.18 0.15
C ALA A 126 0.55 7.63 1.61
N GLY A 127 0.76 6.69 2.53
CA GLY A 127 0.86 6.99 3.96
C GLY A 127 0.29 5.91 4.85
N THR A 128 0.21 6.22 6.14
CA THR A 128 -0.33 5.34 7.17
C THR A 128 -1.83 5.49 7.28
N TYR A 129 -2.57 4.40 7.13
CA TYR A 129 -4.02 4.37 7.29
C TYR A 129 -4.40 3.51 8.48
N GLN A 130 -5.49 3.90 9.13
CA GLN A 130 -6.08 3.15 10.24
C GLN A 130 -7.52 2.80 9.88
N CYS A 131 -7.84 1.51 9.98
CA CYS A 131 -9.20 0.97 9.85
C CYS A 131 -9.70 0.67 11.27
N SER A 132 -10.77 1.31 11.70
CA SER A 132 -11.38 1.10 13.00
C SER A 132 -12.81 0.56 12.84
N VAL A 133 -13.12 -0.52 13.55
CA VAL A 133 -14.45 -1.13 13.56
C VAL A 133 -14.99 -1.08 14.98
N THR A 134 -16.13 -0.46 15.17
CA THR A 134 -16.81 -0.35 16.47
C THR A 134 -18.21 -0.94 16.37
N THR A 135 -18.59 -1.70 17.39
CA THR A 135 -19.90 -2.34 17.53
C THR A 135 -20.44 -2.15 18.94
N ALA A 136 -21.65 -2.59 19.19
CA ALA A 136 -22.24 -2.55 20.55
C ALA A 136 -21.44 -3.41 21.55
N ARG A 137 -20.72 -4.43 21.08
CA ARG A 137 -20.00 -5.37 21.95
C ARG A 137 -18.53 -5.03 22.14
N GLY A 138 -17.95 -4.19 21.28
CA GLY A 138 -16.53 -3.86 21.36
C GLY A 138 -16.01 -3.16 20.14
N SER A 139 -14.69 -2.98 20.10
CA SER A 139 -14.02 -2.31 18.99
C SER A 139 -12.68 -2.97 18.69
N GLY A 140 -12.21 -2.75 17.46
CA GLY A 140 -10.90 -3.17 17.02
C GLY A 140 -10.38 -2.25 15.95
N GLU A 141 -9.08 -2.28 15.75
CA GLU A 141 -8.43 -1.45 14.74
C GLU A 141 -7.25 -2.18 14.11
N ALA A 142 -6.92 -1.78 12.90
CA ALA A 142 -5.72 -2.25 12.19
C ALA A 142 -5.09 -1.10 11.45
N ILE A 143 -3.78 -1.10 11.41
CA ILE A 143 -2.97 -0.06 10.74
C ILE A 143 -2.32 -0.69 9.52
N LEU A 144 -2.27 0.07 8.41
CA LEU A 144 -1.58 -0.35 7.21
C LEU A 144 -0.76 0.80 6.62
N GLN A 145 0.39 0.43 6.04
CA GLN A 145 1.23 1.36 5.28
C GLN A 145 0.86 1.24 3.81
N TYR A 146 0.21 2.27 3.27
CA TYR A 146 -0.20 2.28 1.88
C TYR A 146 0.87 2.95 1.03
N ARG A 147 1.31 2.25 0.00
CA ARG A 147 2.30 2.76 -0.96
C ARG A 147 1.63 2.95 -2.31
N THR A 148 1.98 4.04 -2.97
CA THR A 148 1.49 4.35 -4.32
C THR A 148 2.66 4.40 -5.30
N GLY A 149 2.36 4.10 -6.54
CA GLY A 149 3.31 4.20 -7.64
C GLY A 149 2.61 3.93 -8.95
N ALA A 150 3.34 3.97 -10.04
CA ALA A 150 2.79 3.62 -11.35
C ALA A 150 3.50 2.38 -11.87
N PHE A 151 2.73 1.45 -12.42
CA PHE A 151 3.25 0.23 -13.03
C PHE A 151 2.29 -0.27 -14.10
N SER A 152 2.86 -0.89 -15.12
CA SER A 152 2.11 -1.46 -16.25
C SER A 152 2.77 -2.74 -16.73
N ILE A 153 2.00 -3.56 -17.42
CA ILE A 153 2.52 -4.71 -18.16
C ILE A 153 3.43 -4.18 -19.26
N LEU A 154 4.52 -4.89 -19.54
CA LEU A 154 5.45 -4.50 -20.61
C LEU A 154 4.79 -4.63 -21.99
N VAL A 155 4.99 -3.63 -22.80
CA VAL A 155 4.70 -3.68 -24.24
C VAL A 155 5.99 -4.10 -24.94
N VAL A 156 5.93 -5.18 -25.71
CA VAL A 156 7.10 -5.69 -26.44
C VAL A 156 6.83 -5.63 -27.93
N GLN A 157 7.72 -5.01 -28.66
CA GLN A 157 7.68 -4.92 -30.12
C GLN A 157 8.97 -5.46 -30.72
N VAL A 158 8.84 -6.26 -31.75
CA VAL A 158 9.97 -6.77 -32.52
C VAL A 158 9.83 -6.20 -33.93
N ASN A 159 10.86 -5.55 -34.42
CA ASN A 159 10.87 -4.91 -35.72
C ASN A 159 12.00 -5.50 -36.59
N ASN A 160 11.62 -6.11 -37.69
CA ASN A 160 12.54 -6.75 -38.61
C ASN A 160 12.76 -5.91 -39.89
N SER A 161 12.15 -4.71 -39.98
CA SER A 161 12.16 -3.91 -41.21
C SER A 161 13.44 -3.08 -41.40
N TYR A 162 14.13 -2.74 -40.28
CA TYR A 162 15.33 -1.88 -40.33
C TYR A 162 16.44 -2.38 -39.40
N GLY A 163 16.86 -3.63 -39.61
CA GLY A 163 17.77 -4.27 -38.67
C GLY A 163 17.00 -4.82 -37.47
N ASP A 164 17.31 -6.05 -37.13
CA ASP A 164 16.59 -6.81 -36.13
C ASP A 164 16.70 -6.11 -34.77
N THR A 165 15.59 -5.47 -34.34
CA THR A 165 15.52 -4.76 -33.09
C THR A 165 14.34 -5.26 -32.23
N LEU A 166 14.53 -5.23 -30.93
CA LEU A 166 13.51 -5.58 -29.96
C LEU A 166 13.37 -4.40 -28.98
N GLN A 167 12.15 -3.89 -28.89
CA GLN A 167 11.83 -2.80 -27.97
C GLN A 167 10.96 -3.33 -26.84
N CYS A 168 11.41 -3.08 -25.61
CA CYS A 168 10.66 -3.34 -24.39
C CYS A 168 10.26 -2.01 -23.77
N GLU A 169 8.96 -1.83 -23.49
CA GLU A 169 8.44 -0.55 -23.09
C GLU A 169 7.50 -0.69 -21.89
N GLY A 170 7.74 0.13 -20.87
CA GLY A 170 6.82 0.37 -19.75
C GLY A 170 6.16 1.73 -19.94
N LEU A 171 4.86 1.74 -20.17
CA LEU A 171 4.11 2.96 -20.51
C LEU A 171 3.86 3.85 -19.30
N HIS A 172 3.88 3.27 -18.08
CA HIS A 172 3.43 3.93 -16.86
C HIS A 172 4.27 3.43 -15.71
N SER A 173 5.19 4.23 -15.22
CA SER A 173 6.11 3.76 -14.18
C SER A 173 6.50 4.91 -13.24
N PHE A 174 6.50 4.61 -11.91
CA PHE A 174 6.91 5.53 -10.86
C PHE A 174 6.99 4.75 -9.53
N PRO A 175 7.90 5.03 -8.60
CA PRO A 175 9.01 5.96 -8.73
C PRO A 175 10.14 5.36 -9.59
N CYS A 176 11.33 5.65 -9.33
CA CYS A 176 12.52 5.28 -10.07
C CYS A 176 12.56 3.82 -10.55
N LEU A 177 13.10 3.60 -11.73
CA LEU A 177 13.08 2.33 -12.44
C LEU A 177 14.47 1.74 -12.59
N ALA A 178 14.57 0.43 -12.38
CA ALA A 178 15.68 -0.37 -12.88
C ALA A 178 15.23 -1.10 -14.13
N VAL A 179 16.04 -1.05 -15.18
CA VAL A 179 15.79 -1.74 -16.44
C VAL A 179 16.93 -2.72 -16.68
N HIS A 180 16.59 -3.98 -16.87
CA HIS A 180 17.55 -5.05 -17.14
C HIS A 180 17.09 -5.85 -18.33
N CYS A 181 17.97 -6.00 -19.31
CA CYS A 181 17.72 -6.88 -20.44
C CYS A 181 18.83 -7.94 -20.48
N THR A 182 18.46 -9.16 -20.76
CA THR A 182 19.41 -10.27 -20.94
C THR A 182 19.05 -11.06 -22.19
N ALA A 183 20.03 -11.69 -22.78
CA ALA A 183 19.86 -12.52 -23.96
C ALA A 183 20.62 -13.83 -23.80
N TYR A 184 19.95 -14.93 -24.13
CA TYR A 184 20.54 -16.28 -24.07
C TYR A 184 20.21 -17.03 -25.36
N SER A 185 21.16 -17.80 -25.85
CA SER A 185 20.92 -18.77 -26.92
C SER A 185 20.01 -19.91 -26.44
N ASP A 186 19.43 -20.66 -27.35
CA ASP A 186 18.68 -21.88 -27.00
C ASP A 186 19.53 -22.90 -26.26
N THR A 187 20.87 -22.83 -26.39
CA THR A 187 21.80 -23.68 -25.66
C THR A 187 22.13 -23.15 -24.26
N GLY A 188 21.60 -21.98 -23.88
CA GLY A 188 21.81 -21.36 -22.57
C GLY A 188 23.06 -20.48 -22.48
N GLU A 189 23.75 -20.22 -23.59
CA GLU A 189 24.92 -19.34 -23.62
C GLU A 189 24.45 -17.87 -23.60
N HIS A 190 25.11 -17.05 -22.77
CA HIS A 190 24.81 -15.63 -22.71
C HIS A 190 25.24 -14.93 -23.99
N LEU A 191 24.31 -14.23 -24.62
CA LEU A 191 24.57 -13.51 -25.87
C LEU A 191 24.88 -12.04 -25.56
N PRO A 192 25.93 -11.49 -26.19
CA PRO A 192 26.20 -10.07 -26.06
C PRO A 192 25.07 -9.27 -26.78
N HIS A 193 24.60 -8.23 -26.14
CA HIS A 193 23.60 -7.36 -26.71
C HIS A 193 23.88 -5.92 -26.31
N ALA A 194 23.51 -4.99 -27.16
CA ALA A 194 23.55 -3.56 -26.88
C ALA A 194 22.12 -3.10 -26.63
N ALA A 195 21.89 -2.51 -25.47
CA ALA A 195 20.59 -1.95 -25.12
C ALA A 195 20.73 -0.44 -24.94
N ASN A 196 19.82 0.30 -25.54
CA ASN A 196 19.71 1.74 -25.38
C ASN A 196 18.38 2.04 -24.67
N THR A 197 18.46 2.59 -23.47
CA THR A 197 17.27 2.86 -22.64
C THR A 197 17.00 4.36 -22.59
N SER A 198 15.77 4.73 -22.90
CA SER A 198 15.29 6.11 -22.85
C SER A 198 14.16 6.25 -21.85
N TYR A 199 14.06 7.44 -21.26
CA TYR A 199 13.06 7.79 -20.24
C TYR A 199 12.34 9.06 -20.67
N GLU A 200 11.02 9.04 -20.62
CA GLU A 200 10.18 10.19 -20.95
C GLU A 200 9.21 10.47 -19.81
N LEU A 201 9.34 11.64 -19.19
CA LEU A 201 8.47 12.05 -18.09
C LEU A 201 7.13 12.54 -18.63
N ASN A 202 6.03 12.04 -18.06
CA ASN A 202 4.70 12.57 -18.32
C ASN A 202 4.46 13.78 -17.37
N PRO A 203 4.37 14.99 -17.90
CA PRO A 203 4.24 16.17 -17.03
C PRO A 203 2.88 16.27 -16.31
N LYS A 204 1.88 15.49 -16.73
CA LYS A 204 0.54 15.56 -16.15
C LYS A 204 0.38 14.79 -14.84
N ASN A 205 1.15 13.72 -14.65
CA ASN A 205 0.92 12.82 -13.52
C ASN A 205 2.19 12.24 -12.90
N VAL A 206 3.34 12.84 -13.15
CA VAL A 206 4.67 12.45 -12.64
C VAL A 206 5.06 11.00 -12.93
N THR A 207 4.40 10.34 -13.87
CA THR A 207 4.79 9.00 -14.28
C THR A 207 5.79 9.05 -15.43
N MET A 208 6.54 7.97 -15.62
CA MET A 208 7.54 7.86 -16.68
C MET A 208 7.17 6.76 -17.67
N ARG A 209 7.37 7.05 -18.93
CA ARG A 209 7.47 6.05 -20.00
C ARG A 209 8.93 5.67 -20.10
N VAL A 210 9.21 4.38 -20.09
CA VAL A 210 10.57 3.88 -20.27
C VAL A 210 10.59 2.92 -21.46
N ALA A 211 11.56 3.06 -22.34
CA ALA A 211 11.73 2.18 -23.48
C ALA A 211 13.19 1.73 -23.58
N SER A 212 13.41 0.45 -23.65
CA SER A 212 14.73 -0.14 -23.89
C SER A 212 14.74 -0.81 -25.25
N LEU A 213 15.62 -0.34 -26.12
CA LEU A 213 15.78 -0.84 -27.47
C LEU A 213 17.05 -1.70 -27.55
N LEU A 214 16.87 -2.95 -27.87
CA LEU A 214 17.96 -3.90 -28.10
C LEU A 214 18.20 -4.02 -29.58
N HIS A 215 19.47 -3.97 -29.97
CA HIS A 215 19.91 -4.07 -31.34
C HIS A 215 20.57 -5.43 -31.60
N ASN A 216 20.62 -5.81 -32.87
CA ASN A 216 21.29 -7.02 -33.36
C ASN A 216 20.69 -8.28 -32.71
N ILE A 217 19.36 -8.34 -32.64
CA ILE A 217 18.72 -9.56 -32.16
C ILE A 217 18.92 -10.71 -33.16
N THR A 218 19.16 -11.88 -32.64
CA THR A 218 19.45 -13.10 -33.39
C THR A 218 18.34 -14.11 -33.28
N ALA A 219 18.16 -14.93 -34.27
CA ALA A 219 17.26 -16.08 -34.21
C ALA A 219 17.78 -17.14 -33.19
N ASN A 220 16.89 -17.99 -32.75
CA ASN A 220 17.16 -19.09 -31.84
C ASN A 220 17.73 -18.58 -30.51
N ALA A 221 17.12 -17.50 -30.00
CA ALA A 221 17.54 -16.82 -28.77
C ALA A 221 16.31 -16.43 -27.92
N ILE A 222 16.55 -16.34 -26.62
CA ILE A 222 15.57 -15.89 -25.63
C ILE A 222 16.05 -14.55 -25.04
N TYR A 223 15.21 -13.55 -25.17
CA TYR A 223 15.44 -12.21 -24.60
C TYR A 223 14.52 -12.03 -23.42
N THR A 224 15.07 -11.55 -22.31
CA THR A 224 14.29 -11.21 -21.11
C THR A 224 14.48 -9.73 -20.81
N CYS A 225 13.39 -8.99 -20.81
CA CYS A 225 13.35 -7.60 -20.36
C CYS A 225 12.66 -7.52 -19.02
N VAL A 226 13.26 -6.81 -18.09
CA VAL A 226 12.70 -6.57 -16.75
C VAL A 226 12.70 -5.06 -16.53
N ILE A 227 11.53 -4.52 -16.16
CA ILE A 227 11.39 -3.15 -15.68
C ILE A 227 10.80 -3.24 -14.28
N GLU A 228 11.53 -2.73 -13.29
CA GLU A 228 11.09 -2.84 -11.91
C GLU A 228 11.25 -1.54 -11.14
N ASN A 229 10.37 -1.33 -10.18
CA ASN A 229 10.43 -0.24 -9.22
C ASN A 229 10.18 -0.80 -7.80
N SER A 230 10.01 0.08 -6.82
CA SER A 230 9.84 -0.34 -5.41
C SER A 230 8.54 -1.09 -5.12
N ILE A 231 7.58 -1.11 -6.04
CA ILE A 231 6.26 -1.71 -5.80
C ILE A 231 5.89 -2.80 -6.82
N ALA A 232 6.55 -2.85 -7.99
CA ALA A 232 6.19 -3.81 -9.03
C ALA A 232 7.39 -4.17 -9.90
N LYS A 233 7.34 -5.38 -10.45
CA LYS A 233 8.32 -5.92 -11.40
C LYS A 233 7.57 -6.44 -12.62
N ALA A 234 7.79 -5.79 -13.76
CA ALA A 234 7.22 -6.20 -15.04
C ALA A 234 8.30 -6.96 -15.83
N MET A 235 7.96 -8.13 -16.33
CA MET A 235 8.87 -8.98 -17.09
C MET A 235 8.28 -9.32 -18.46
N GLY A 236 9.13 -9.30 -19.48
CA GLY A 236 8.80 -9.81 -20.80
C GLY A 236 9.83 -10.84 -21.23
N ASN A 237 9.39 -12.04 -21.55
CA ASN A 237 10.22 -13.10 -22.12
C ASN A 237 9.84 -13.27 -23.59
N ILE A 238 10.81 -13.08 -24.44
CA ILE A 238 10.63 -13.07 -25.89
C ILE A 238 11.52 -14.17 -26.49
N ARG A 239 10.91 -15.13 -27.13
CA ARG A 239 11.65 -16.17 -27.84
C ARG A 239 11.59 -15.87 -29.34
N VAL A 240 12.74 -15.69 -29.94
CA VAL A 240 12.90 -15.45 -31.38
C VAL A 240 13.39 -16.74 -31.99
N THR A 241 12.67 -17.23 -33.01
CA THR A 241 13.11 -18.38 -33.85
C THR A 241 13.23 -17.91 -35.30
N ASP A 242 13.69 -18.79 -36.15
CA ASP A 242 13.81 -18.47 -37.62
C ASP A 242 12.44 -18.14 -38.24
N PHE A 243 11.36 -18.62 -37.65
CA PHE A 243 10.01 -18.56 -38.25
C PHE A 243 8.98 -17.80 -37.40
N SER A 244 9.26 -17.52 -36.14
CA SER A 244 8.26 -16.97 -35.26
C SER A 244 8.87 -16.18 -34.11
N VAL A 245 8.06 -15.29 -33.55
CA VAL A 245 8.38 -14.58 -32.31
C VAL A 245 7.25 -14.87 -31.30
N THR A 246 7.60 -15.45 -30.18
CA THR A 246 6.65 -15.65 -29.08
C THR A 246 6.98 -14.72 -27.93
N LYS A 247 5.95 -14.16 -27.31
CA LYS A 247 6.08 -13.17 -26.23
C LYS A 247 5.23 -13.60 -25.04
N VAL A 248 5.82 -13.59 -23.86
CA VAL A 248 5.09 -13.80 -22.59
C VAL A 248 5.45 -12.64 -21.68
N THR A 249 4.44 -11.90 -21.25
CA THR A 249 4.63 -10.80 -20.31
C THR A 249 3.97 -11.12 -18.98
N ASN A 250 4.60 -10.71 -17.90
CA ASN A 250 4.11 -10.92 -16.55
C ASN A 250 4.34 -9.67 -15.71
N LEU A 251 3.45 -9.44 -14.75
CA LEU A 251 3.55 -8.34 -13.80
C LEU A 251 3.43 -8.91 -12.38
N GLN A 252 4.44 -8.69 -11.58
CA GLN A 252 4.47 -9.11 -10.18
C GLN A 252 4.52 -7.89 -9.28
N LEU A 253 3.65 -7.84 -8.27
CA LEU A 253 3.75 -6.84 -7.23
C LEU A 253 4.83 -7.29 -6.22
N VAL A 254 5.67 -6.37 -5.80
CA VAL A 254 6.70 -6.64 -4.80
C VAL A 254 6.02 -6.89 -3.45
N ASN A 255 6.41 -7.95 -2.76
CA ASN A 255 5.88 -8.25 -1.45
C ASN A 255 6.44 -7.25 -0.43
N LEU A 256 5.62 -6.28 -0.05
CA LEU A 256 6.01 -5.19 0.84
C LEU A 256 6.18 -5.63 2.30
N ASN A 257 5.83 -6.87 2.63
CA ASN A 257 6.03 -7.45 3.96
C ASN A 257 7.41 -8.06 4.16
N ALA A 258 8.19 -8.18 3.09
CA ALA A 258 9.57 -8.65 3.17
C ALA A 258 10.51 -7.43 3.35
N GLU A 259 11.06 -7.27 4.54
CA GLU A 259 12.09 -6.26 4.80
C GLU A 259 13.38 -6.60 4.06
N SER A 260 13.49 -6.18 2.82
CA SER A 260 14.78 -6.17 2.13
C SER A 260 14.91 -4.87 1.35
N VAL A 261 15.40 -3.87 2.01
CA VAL A 261 15.81 -2.65 1.36
C VAL A 261 17.17 -2.90 0.73
N SER A 262 17.20 -3.26 -0.53
CA SER A 262 18.47 -3.21 -1.25
C SER A 262 18.84 -1.73 -1.45
N SER A 263 20.08 -1.41 -1.16
CA SER A 263 20.62 -0.06 -1.10
C SER A 263 20.74 0.67 -2.45
N SER A 264 20.18 0.11 -3.51
CA SER A 264 20.28 0.69 -4.86
C SER A 264 19.35 1.89 -5.13
N PHE A 265 18.45 2.22 -4.18
CA PHE A 265 17.49 3.31 -4.37
C PHE A 265 18.02 4.70 -4.03
N LEU A 266 19.21 4.81 -3.43
CA LEU A 266 19.79 6.09 -3.04
C LEU A 266 20.16 7.00 -4.24
N ALA A 267 20.41 6.41 -5.40
CA ALA A 267 20.83 7.17 -6.59
C ALA A 267 19.71 8.02 -7.21
N CYS A 268 18.43 7.65 -6.98
CA CYS A 268 17.32 8.35 -7.61
C CYS A 268 16.85 9.60 -6.88
N HIS A 269 17.19 9.74 -5.61
CA HIS A 269 16.82 10.91 -4.82
C HIS A 269 17.47 12.20 -5.39
N TRP A 270 18.66 12.05 -5.96
CA TRP A 270 19.39 13.19 -6.55
C TRP A 270 18.83 13.65 -7.89
N MET A 271 18.24 12.75 -8.69
CA MET A 271 17.66 13.10 -9.99
C MET A 271 16.37 13.92 -9.87
N LEU A 272 15.62 13.73 -8.78
CA LEU A 272 14.39 14.50 -8.54
C LEU A 272 14.65 15.90 -7.98
N LEU A 273 15.83 16.11 -7.39
CA LEU A 273 16.18 17.41 -6.79
C LEU A 273 16.93 18.33 -7.77
N LEU A 274 17.52 17.79 -8.84
CA LEU A 274 18.27 18.57 -9.83
C LEU A 274 17.46 19.70 -10.50
N PRO A 275 16.21 19.49 -10.93
CA PRO A 275 15.46 20.60 -11.50
C PRO A 275 15.02 21.67 -10.50
N LEU A 276 14.95 21.34 -9.21
CA LEU A 276 14.59 22.33 -8.19
C LEU A 276 15.77 23.27 -7.87
N TYR A 277 17.02 22.80 -7.98
CA TYR A 277 18.21 23.62 -7.79
C TYR A 277 18.44 24.59 -8.96
N LEU A 278 18.02 24.23 -10.18
CA LEU A 278 18.20 25.08 -11.36
C LEU A 278 17.12 26.18 -11.47
N LEU A 279 16.08 26.11 -10.63
CA LEU A 279 15.01 27.13 -10.61
C LEU A 279 15.11 28.12 -9.45
N SER A 280 16.13 28.00 -8.59
CA SER A 280 16.34 29.02 -7.57
C SER A 280 16.96 30.28 -8.22
N PRO A 281 16.32 31.45 -8.11
CA PRO A 281 16.91 32.65 -8.64
C PRO A 281 18.18 32.97 -7.84
N GLN A 282 19.29 32.98 -8.52
CA GLN A 282 20.52 33.53 -7.94
C GLN A 282 20.29 35.03 -7.73
N SER A 283 20.02 35.40 -6.49
CA SER A 283 20.00 36.81 -6.13
C SER A 283 21.42 37.37 -6.21
N LEU A 284 21.64 38.28 -7.12
CA LEU A 284 22.75 39.20 -7.12
C LEU A 284 22.71 40.09 -5.87
#